data_99d24b61209a9135147657b59c4f68ed
#
_entry.id   99d24b61209a9135147657b59c4f68ed
#
_cell.length_a   1.000
_cell.length_b   1.000
_cell.length_c   1.000
_cell.angle_alpha   90.00
_cell.angle_beta   90.00
_cell.angle_gamma   90.00
#
_symmetry.space_group_name_H-M   'P 1'
#
loop_
_entity.id
_entity.type
_entity.pdbx_description
1 polymer ?
#
loop_
_entity_poly.entity_id
_entity_poly.type
_entity_poly.pdbx_seq_one_letter_code
_entity_poly.pdbx_strand_id
1 'polypeptide(L)'
;MQRREWLLGLVSTPLVLVCGCRGYQYGHVLSSKDKNIVGSHEAGAEVFDPLVDEVVAKLLVRQEQAWPECQVGPDGTPMKKSICFVCVENKMAEDIGDFKDQLYQQIDSRILESNAFQPISRRMVDAALHETRLRPDSLMVPDNMRMFTAVLNRDGAPVDYLLYATLTSGTTKRNSSTQRDYLLTLEMVNVHNGSYDKQSSEIRKGYHKTAMGQYWNYNPFKR
;
A
#
# COMPACT_ATOMS: atom_id res chain seq x y z
N MET A 1 -26.10 75.57 -46.92
CA MET A 1 -26.93 74.74 -46.01
C MET A 1 -26.45 73.25 -46.15
N GLN A 2 -25.61 72.78 -45.35
CA GLN A 2 -25.21 71.33 -45.29
C GLN A 2 -25.08 70.90 -43.84
N ARG A 3 -26.00 70.05 -43.40
CA ARG A 3 -25.97 69.41 -42.09
C ARG A 3 -24.92 68.29 -42.09
N ARG A 4 -23.94 68.37 -41.23
CA ARG A 4 -23.01 67.30 -40.93
C ARG A 4 -23.54 66.50 -39.73
N GLU A 5 -24.00 65.27 -40.00
CA GLU A 5 -24.35 64.30 -38.97
C GLU A 5 -23.06 63.64 -38.45
N TRP A 6 -22.82 63.76 -37.16
CA TRP A 6 -21.75 63.04 -36.45
C TRP A 6 -22.32 61.71 -36.01
N LEU A 7 -21.86 60.61 -36.63
CA LEU A 7 -22.11 59.27 -36.16
C LEU A 7 -21.10 58.99 -34.99
N LEU A 8 -21.61 59.03 -33.77
CA LEU A 8 -20.92 58.54 -32.59
C LEU A 8 -20.94 57.00 -32.60
N GLY A 9 -19.86 56.40 -33.04
CA GLY A 9 -19.62 54.97 -32.90
C GLY A 9 -19.42 54.57 -31.45
N LEU A 10 -20.43 53.93 -30.86
CA LEU A 10 -20.30 53.28 -29.55
C LEU A 10 -19.39 52.05 -29.69
N VAL A 11 -18.14 52.15 -29.28
CA VAL A 11 -17.25 51.02 -29.10
C VAL A 11 -17.65 50.33 -27.79
N SER A 12 -18.49 49.29 -27.91
CA SER A 12 -18.80 48.41 -26.81
C SER A 12 -17.61 47.46 -26.57
N THR A 13 -16.79 47.78 -25.63
CA THR A 13 -15.72 46.91 -25.13
C THR A 13 -16.39 45.75 -24.34
N PRO A 14 -16.25 44.50 -24.74
CA PRO A 14 -16.76 43.38 -23.90
C PRO A 14 -15.87 43.28 -22.65
N LEU A 15 -16.44 43.65 -21.52
CA LEU A 15 -15.87 43.42 -20.19
C LEU A 15 -15.90 41.92 -19.94
N VAL A 16 -14.78 41.24 -20.25
CA VAL A 16 -14.60 39.84 -19.89
C VAL A 16 -14.43 39.78 -18.38
N LEU A 17 -15.55 39.53 -17.70
CA LEU A 17 -15.58 39.12 -16.30
C LEU A 17 -14.88 37.76 -16.21
N VAL A 18 -13.61 37.75 -15.89
CA VAL A 18 -12.90 36.56 -15.42
C VAL A 18 -13.46 36.24 -14.03
N CYS A 19 -14.62 35.58 -14.00
CA CYS A 19 -15.05 34.87 -12.80
C CYS A 19 -14.05 33.75 -12.54
N GLY A 20 -13.05 34.04 -11.72
CA GLY A 20 -12.22 33.01 -11.11
C GLY A 20 -13.15 32.11 -10.32
N CYS A 21 -13.53 30.98 -10.91
CA CYS A 21 -14.18 29.90 -10.18
C CYS A 21 -13.24 29.44 -9.08
N ARG A 22 -13.36 30.03 -7.90
CA ARG A 22 -12.92 29.39 -6.66
C ARG A 22 -13.75 28.12 -6.56
N GLY A 23 -13.18 27.01 -7.00
CA GLY A 23 -13.82 25.72 -6.91
C GLY A 23 -14.19 25.46 -5.46
N TYR A 24 -15.48 25.32 -5.19
CA TYR A 24 -15.97 24.92 -3.88
C TYR A 24 -15.58 23.46 -3.69
N GLN A 25 -14.67 23.18 -2.78
CA GLN A 25 -14.30 21.79 -2.45
C GLN A 25 -15.42 21.24 -1.57
N TYR A 26 -16.18 20.30 -2.11
CA TYR A 26 -17.20 19.57 -1.38
C TYR A 26 -16.67 18.17 -1.08
N GLY A 27 -16.44 17.88 0.21
CA GLY A 27 -16.04 16.55 0.67
C GLY A 27 -17.28 15.71 1.00
N HIS A 28 -17.32 14.46 0.54
CA HIS A 28 -18.32 13.47 0.93
C HIS A 28 -17.65 12.11 1.10
N VAL A 29 -18.27 11.26 1.90
CA VAL A 29 -17.79 9.90 2.12
C VAL A 29 -18.19 9.05 0.92
N LEU A 30 -17.19 8.38 0.31
CA LEU A 30 -17.41 7.44 -0.78
C LEU A 30 -17.85 6.08 -0.22
N SER A 31 -18.83 5.48 -0.89
CA SER A 31 -19.19 4.08 -0.68
C SER A 31 -18.11 3.17 -1.30
N SER A 32 -17.96 1.95 -0.78
CA SER A 32 -17.05 0.94 -1.35
C SER A 32 -17.35 0.56 -2.82
N LYS A 33 -18.56 0.92 -3.31
CA LYS A 33 -18.96 0.71 -4.70
C LYS A 33 -18.71 1.92 -5.61
N ASP A 34 -18.35 3.05 -5.03
CA ASP A 34 -18.11 4.27 -5.80
C ASP A 34 -16.73 4.21 -6.46
N LYS A 35 -16.62 4.77 -7.65
CA LYS A 35 -15.34 4.91 -8.32
C LYS A 35 -14.48 5.97 -7.62
N ASN A 36 -13.17 5.73 -7.55
CA ASN A 36 -12.25 6.73 -7.04
C ASN A 36 -12.39 8.05 -7.81
N ILE A 37 -12.60 9.15 -7.07
CA ILE A 37 -12.83 10.48 -7.65
C ILE A 37 -11.57 11.02 -8.31
N VAL A 38 -10.40 10.67 -7.78
CA VAL A 38 -9.12 11.22 -8.22
C VAL A 38 -8.36 10.21 -9.05
N GLY A 39 -8.25 10.46 -10.36
CA GLY A 39 -7.29 9.76 -11.22
C GLY A 39 -5.90 10.33 -11.01
N SER A 40 -5.17 9.87 -10.01
CA SER A 40 -3.81 10.31 -9.72
C SER A 40 -2.77 9.54 -10.54
N HIS A 41 -1.63 10.20 -10.83
CA HIS A 41 -0.42 9.52 -11.31
C HIS A 41 0.27 8.70 -10.20
N GLU A 42 -0.06 8.99 -8.96
CA GLU A 42 0.45 8.30 -7.78
C GLU A 42 -0.42 7.09 -7.44
N ALA A 43 0.16 6.14 -6.73
CA ALA A 43 -0.58 4.99 -6.23
C ALA A 43 -1.51 5.44 -5.08
N GLY A 44 -2.73 4.97 -5.11
CA GLY A 44 -3.74 5.18 -4.08
C GLY A 44 -4.35 3.86 -3.64
N ALA A 45 -5.44 3.91 -2.89
CA ALA A 45 -6.13 2.74 -2.37
C ALA A 45 -6.51 1.72 -3.47
N GLU A 46 -6.82 2.21 -4.67
CA GLU A 46 -7.14 1.37 -5.84
C GLU A 46 -5.99 0.44 -6.26
N VAL A 47 -4.76 0.77 -5.86
CA VAL A 47 -3.57 -0.04 -6.11
C VAL A 47 -3.24 -0.90 -4.90
N PHE A 48 -3.29 -0.31 -3.70
CA PHE A 48 -2.80 -0.96 -2.50
C PHE A 48 -3.73 -2.03 -1.97
N ASP A 49 -5.05 -1.79 -1.97
CA ASP A 49 -6.03 -2.74 -1.44
C ASP A 49 -5.95 -4.12 -2.13
N PRO A 50 -6.00 -4.22 -3.48
CA PRO A 50 -5.91 -5.52 -4.14
C PRO A 50 -4.52 -6.16 -4.00
N LEU A 51 -3.44 -5.37 -3.89
CA LEU A 51 -2.09 -5.90 -3.64
C LEU A 51 -2.01 -6.58 -2.28
N VAL A 52 -2.56 -5.96 -1.23
CA VAL A 52 -2.58 -6.52 0.12
C VAL A 52 -3.41 -7.80 0.15
N ASP A 53 -4.64 -7.75 -0.38
CA ASP A 53 -5.54 -8.91 -0.37
C ASP A 53 -4.89 -10.13 -1.05
N GLU A 54 -4.28 -9.92 -2.22
CA GLU A 54 -3.67 -11.02 -2.97
C GLU A 54 -2.40 -11.56 -2.30
N VAL A 55 -1.50 -10.68 -1.83
CA VAL A 55 -0.22 -11.13 -1.25
C VAL A 55 -0.42 -11.84 0.09
N VAL A 56 -1.35 -11.35 0.94
CA VAL A 56 -1.68 -11.99 2.21
C VAL A 56 -2.35 -13.34 1.95
N ALA A 57 -3.30 -13.43 1.02
CA ALA A 57 -3.91 -14.70 0.64
C ALA A 57 -2.86 -15.73 0.18
N LYS A 58 -1.90 -15.33 -0.66
CA LYS A 58 -0.80 -16.21 -1.09
C LYS A 58 0.05 -16.69 0.09
N LEU A 59 0.38 -15.78 1.02
CA LEU A 59 1.16 -16.11 2.21
C LEU A 59 0.44 -17.15 3.07
N LEU A 60 -0.86 -16.94 3.32
CA LEU A 60 -1.67 -17.85 4.15
C LEU A 60 -1.81 -19.24 3.54
N VAL A 61 -2.15 -19.33 2.24
CA VAL A 61 -2.23 -20.61 1.53
C VAL A 61 -0.91 -21.37 1.59
N ARG A 62 0.21 -20.67 1.46
CA ARG A 62 1.53 -21.30 1.56
C ARG A 62 1.80 -21.84 2.94
N GLN A 63 1.39 -21.13 3.99
CA GLN A 63 1.58 -21.57 5.37
C GLN A 63 0.69 -22.77 5.73
N GLU A 64 -0.55 -22.80 5.26
CA GLU A 64 -1.42 -23.97 5.42
C GLU A 64 -0.82 -25.23 4.78
N GLN A 65 -0.17 -25.11 3.63
CA GLN A 65 0.53 -26.21 2.97
C GLN A 65 1.81 -26.64 3.72
N ALA A 66 2.51 -25.69 4.33
CA ALA A 66 3.73 -25.96 5.08
C ALA A 66 3.47 -26.60 6.45
N TRP A 67 2.30 -26.35 7.04
CA TRP A 67 1.91 -26.86 8.36
C TRP A 67 0.53 -27.52 8.34
N PRO A 68 0.41 -28.66 7.66
CA PRO A 68 -0.86 -29.37 7.59
C PRO A 68 -1.33 -29.93 8.95
N GLU A 69 -0.43 -30.06 9.91
CA GLU A 69 -0.74 -30.50 11.26
C GLU A 69 -0.67 -29.32 12.23
N CYS A 70 -1.84 -28.85 12.65
CA CYS A 70 -1.96 -27.92 13.76
C CYS A 70 -1.33 -28.60 15.00
N GLN A 71 -0.21 -28.08 15.50
CA GLN A 71 0.33 -28.55 16.78
C GLN A 71 -0.73 -28.25 17.84
N VAL A 72 -1.25 -29.29 18.46
CA VAL A 72 -2.24 -29.17 19.52
C VAL A 72 -1.50 -29.04 20.84
N GLY A 73 -1.79 -28.00 21.57
CA GLY A 73 -1.26 -27.79 22.91
C GLY A 73 -1.75 -28.86 23.88
N PRO A 74 -1.18 -28.90 25.10
CA PRO A 74 -1.58 -29.84 26.14
C PRO A 74 -3.08 -29.79 26.48
N ASP A 75 -3.71 -28.63 26.22
CA ASP A 75 -5.13 -28.35 26.49
C ASP A 75 -6.06 -28.67 25.30
N GLY A 76 -5.56 -29.31 24.26
CA GLY A 76 -6.34 -29.64 23.05
C GLY A 76 -6.60 -28.42 22.13
N THR A 77 -6.03 -27.25 22.44
CA THR A 77 -6.17 -26.05 21.62
C THR A 77 -5.10 -26.00 20.53
N PRO A 78 -5.43 -25.57 19.30
CA PRO A 78 -4.44 -25.41 18.25
C PRO A 78 -3.42 -24.33 18.64
N MET A 79 -2.14 -24.69 18.69
CA MET A 79 -1.05 -23.75 18.94
C MET A 79 -0.79 -22.93 17.67
N LYS A 80 -1.16 -21.66 17.72
CA LYS A 80 -0.85 -20.71 16.65
C LYS A 80 0.59 -20.22 16.78
N LYS A 81 1.26 -20.08 15.65
CA LYS A 81 2.58 -19.45 15.60
C LYS A 81 2.44 -17.94 15.74
N SER A 82 3.30 -17.35 16.54
CA SER A 82 3.32 -15.90 16.73
C SER A 82 4.04 -15.22 15.57
N ILE A 83 3.47 -14.11 15.09
CA ILE A 83 4.03 -13.31 14.01
C ILE A 83 4.19 -11.85 14.46
N CYS A 84 5.39 -11.33 14.25
CA CYS A 84 5.74 -9.94 14.52
C CYS A 84 5.84 -9.19 13.18
N PHE A 85 4.85 -8.34 12.88
CA PHE A 85 4.94 -7.48 11.71
C PHE A 85 5.83 -6.27 12.02
N VAL A 86 7.02 -6.25 11.46
CA VAL A 86 8.08 -5.30 11.80
C VAL A 86 7.86 -3.95 11.13
N CYS A 87 7.74 -3.94 9.81
CA CYS A 87 7.60 -2.67 9.06
C CYS A 87 7.08 -2.85 7.63
N VAL A 88 6.65 -1.72 7.06
CA VAL A 88 6.46 -1.53 5.62
C VAL A 88 7.59 -0.66 5.10
N GLU A 89 8.38 -1.17 4.17
CA GLU A 89 9.45 -0.44 3.48
C GLU A 89 8.95 0.10 2.14
N ASN A 90 9.06 1.41 1.94
CA ASN A 90 8.84 2.02 0.64
C ASN A 90 10.17 2.13 -0.11
N LYS A 91 10.33 1.34 -1.18
CA LYS A 91 11.46 1.40 -2.13
C LYS A 91 11.05 1.96 -3.49
N MET A 92 9.86 2.56 -3.57
CA MET A 92 9.42 3.28 -4.76
C MET A 92 10.10 4.64 -4.84
N ALA A 93 10.11 5.21 -6.05
CA ALA A 93 10.54 6.60 -6.25
C ALA A 93 9.50 7.61 -5.73
N GLU A 94 8.28 7.17 -5.48
CA GLU A 94 7.18 7.98 -4.96
C GLU A 94 7.11 7.87 -3.44
N ASP A 95 6.81 9.00 -2.79
CA ASP A 95 6.44 8.96 -1.38
C ASP A 95 4.98 8.49 -1.25
N ILE A 96 4.75 7.47 -0.46
CA ILE A 96 3.41 6.94 -0.18
C ILE A 96 2.73 7.65 1.00
N GLY A 97 3.44 8.56 1.69
CA GLY A 97 2.87 9.35 2.78
C GLY A 97 2.09 8.49 3.78
N ASP A 98 0.85 8.90 4.03
CA ASP A 98 -0.05 8.25 5.00
C ASP A 98 -0.46 6.82 4.62
N PHE A 99 -0.32 6.42 3.35
CA PHE A 99 -0.63 5.06 2.91
C PHE A 99 0.27 4.00 3.54
N LYS A 100 1.45 4.37 4.02
CA LYS A 100 2.34 3.44 4.72
C LYS A 100 1.68 2.86 5.97
N ASP A 101 1.05 3.70 6.76
CA ASP A 101 0.35 3.26 7.97
C ASP A 101 -0.95 2.52 7.64
N GLN A 102 -1.66 2.93 6.59
CA GLN A 102 -2.84 2.20 6.11
C GLN A 102 -2.47 0.79 5.64
N LEU A 103 -1.41 0.63 4.84
CA LEU A 103 -0.90 -0.67 4.41
C LEU A 103 -0.54 -1.56 5.61
N TYR A 104 0.14 -0.99 6.61
CA TYR A 104 0.44 -1.73 7.83
C TYR A 104 -0.84 -2.25 8.49
N GLN A 105 -1.83 -1.38 8.70
CA GLN A 105 -3.09 -1.75 9.36
C GLN A 105 -3.88 -2.78 8.53
N GLN A 106 -3.91 -2.66 7.22
CA GLN A 106 -4.60 -3.60 6.34
C GLN A 106 -3.95 -4.98 6.39
N ILE A 107 -2.63 -5.08 6.27
CA ILE A 107 -1.91 -6.36 6.34
C ILE A 107 -2.11 -7.00 7.71
N ASP A 108 -1.96 -6.23 8.80
CA ASP A 108 -2.14 -6.72 10.17
C ASP A 108 -3.57 -7.24 10.41
N SER A 109 -4.58 -6.49 9.94
CA SER A 109 -5.98 -6.90 10.04
C SER A 109 -6.27 -8.19 9.27
N ARG A 110 -5.75 -8.34 8.04
CA ARG A 110 -5.93 -9.55 7.23
C ARG A 110 -5.29 -10.77 7.87
N ILE A 111 -4.11 -10.60 8.46
CA ILE A 111 -3.43 -11.68 9.21
C ILE A 111 -4.24 -12.07 10.44
N LEU A 112 -4.75 -11.11 11.18
CA LEU A 112 -5.60 -11.34 12.36
C LEU A 112 -6.91 -12.05 11.98
N GLU A 113 -7.60 -11.57 10.94
CA GLU A 113 -8.85 -12.15 10.44
C GLU A 113 -8.68 -13.60 9.96
N SER A 114 -7.52 -13.94 9.39
CA SER A 114 -7.23 -15.31 8.91
C SER A 114 -7.18 -16.34 10.02
N ASN A 115 -6.91 -15.90 11.24
CA ASN A 115 -6.77 -16.75 12.41
C ASN A 115 -5.65 -17.82 12.33
N ALA A 116 -4.79 -17.73 11.30
CA ALA A 116 -3.67 -18.64 11.06
C ALA A 116 -2.49 -18.37 12.00
N PHE A 117 -2.29 -17.11 12.38
CA PHE A 117 -1.24 -16.66 13.25
C PHE A 117 -1.79 -15.96 14.49
N GLN A 118 -0.92 -15.76 15.48
CA GLN A 118 -1.12 -14.88 16.59
C GLN A 118 -0.25 -13.61 16.40
N PRO A 119 -0.82 -12.49 15.91
CA PRO A 119 -0.03 -11.29 15.69
C PRO A 119 0.36 -10.63 17.01
N ILE A 120 1.58 -10.10 17.05
CA ILE A 120 2.09 -9.30 18.16
C ILE A 120 1.71 -7.83 17.93
N SER A 121 1.17 -7.20 18.96
CA SER A 121 0.75 -5.80 18.87
C SER A 121 1.88 -4.87 18.40
N ARG A 122 1.60 -4.01 17.41
CA ARG A 122 2.55 -3.01 16.91
C ARG A 122 3.18 -2.18 18.03
N ARG A 123 2.41 -1.82 19.06
CA ARG A 123 2.92 -1.03 20.19
C ARG A 123 4.02 -1.76 20.95
N MET A 124 3.92 -3.08 21.09
CA MET A 124 4.97 -3.90 21.71
C MET A 124 6.20 -3.97 20.80
N VAL A 125 6.00 -4.11 19.49
CA VAL A 125 7.08 -4.11 18.50
C VAL A 125 7.84 -2.77 18.53
N ASP A 126 7.12 -1.65 18.48
CA ASP A 126 7.71 -0.31 18.54
C ASP A 126 8.43 -0.06 19.86
N ALA A 127 7.86 -0.51 20.99
CA ALA A 127 8.50 -0.41 22.30
C ALA A 127 9.81 -1.20 22.37
N ALA A 128 9.82 -2.44 21.85
CA ALA A 128 11.01 -3.28 21.81
C ALA A 128 12.11 -2.70 20.90
N LEU A 129 11.74 -2.17 19.73
CA LEU A 129 12.67 -1.46 18.83
C LEU A 129 13.26 -0.22 19.52
N HIS A 130 12.44 0.53 20.24
CA HIS A 130 12.87 1.73 20.96
C HIS A 130 13.82 1.36 22.13
N GLU A 131 13.48 0.34 22.91
CA GLU A 131 14.30 -0.11 24.04
C GLU A 131 15.66 -0.62 23.57
N THR A 132 15.68 -1.44 22.52
CA THR A 132 16.92 -1.98 21.94
C THR A 132 17.69 -0.97 21.10
N ARG A 133 17.09 0.19 20.76
CA ARG A 133 17.62 1.19 19.82
C ARG A 133 17.97 0.60 18.45
N LEU A 134 17.26 -0.44 18.06
CA LEU A 134 17.45 -1.10 16.78
C LEU A 134 16.51 -0.51 15.73
N ARG A 135 16.98 -0.51 14.49
CA ARG A 135 16.17 -0.19 13.33
C ARG A 135 15.57 -1.47 12.74
N PRO A 136 14.39 -1.44 12.12
CA PRO A 136 13.78 -2.60 11.49
C PRO A 136 14.70 -3.35 10.53
N ASP A 137 15.48 -2.63 9.72
CA ASP A 137 16.43 -3.18 8.74
C ASP A 137 17.62 -3.89 9.39
N SER A 138 17.96 -3.52 10.62
CA SER A 138 19.08 -4.12 11.35
C SER A 138 18.74 -5.44 12.06
N LEU A 139 17.43 -5.80 12.14
CA LEU A 139 17.01 -7.03 12.82
C LEU A 139 17.48 -8.32 12.13
N MET A 140 17.86 -8.25 10.84
CA MET A 140 18.41 -9.41 10.12
C MET A 140 19.81 -9.81 10.59
N VAL A 141 20.50 -8.96 11.36
CA VAL A 141 21.74 -9.32 12.04
C VAL A 141 21.41 -10.24 13.22
N PRO A 142 22.01 -11.45 13.32
CA PRO A 142 21.60 -12.45 14.32
C PRO A 142 21.64 -11.96 15.77
N ASP A 143 22.61 -11.14 16.12
CA ASP A 143 22.72 -10.58 17.48
C ASP A 143 21.62 -9.59 17.79
N ASN A 144 21.27 -8.73 16.81
CA ASN A 144 20.17 -7.78 16.94
C ASN A 144 18.82 -8.50 17.04
N MET A 145 18.62 -9.53 16.21
CA MET A 145 17.42 -10.37 16.28
C MET A 145 17.26 -11.00 17.66
N ARG A 146 18.34 -11.54 18.22
CA ARG A 146 18.33 -12.12 19.58
C ARG A 146 17.97 -11.09 20.65
N MET A 147 18.56 -9.88 20.58
CA MET A 147 18.23 -8.82 21.53
C MET A 147 16.78 -8.40 21.44
N PHE A 148 16.27 -8.19 20.23
CA PHE A 148 14.89 -7.79 20.00
C PHE A 148 13.90 -8.85 20.49
N THR A 149 14.10 -10.12 20.10
CA THR A 149 13.21 -11.22 20.51
C THR A 149 13.29 -11.48 22.01
N ALA A 150 14.45 -11.26 22.67
CA ALA A 150 14.58 -11.38 24.11
C ALA A 150 13.72 -10.35 24.87
N VAL A 151 13.65 -9.11 24.37
CA VAL A 151 12.79 -8.06 24.94
C VAL A 151 11.32 -8.46 24.80
N LEU A 152 10.88 -8.87 23.60
CA LEU A 152 9.50 -9.29 23.39
C LEU A 152 9.12 -10.51 24.24
N ASN A 153 10.01 -11.50 24.35
CA ASN A 153 9.81 -12.68 25.21
C ASN A 153 9.66 -12.29 26.69
N ARG A 154 10.52 -11.38 27.18
CA ARG A 154 10.43 -10.86 28.55
C ARG A 154 9.06 -10.19 28.80
N ASP A 155 8.55 -9.49 27.83
CA ASP A 155 7.27 -8.77 27.91
C ASP A 155 6.06 -9.67 27.62
N GLY A 156 6.26 -11.00 27.52
CA GLY A 156 5.20 -12.00 27.37
C GLY A 156 4.71 -12.19 25.94
N ALA A 157 5.44 -11.70 24.96
CA ALA A 157 5.11 -11.84 23.52
C ALA A 157 6.22 -12.65 22.78
N PRO A 158 6.29 -13.98 22.96
CA PRO A 158 7.26 -14.79 22.24
C PRO A 158 7.02 -14.69 20.72
N VAL A 159 8.12 -14.66 19.96
CA VAL A 159 8.09 -14.47 18.49
C VAL A 159 8.60 -15.72 17.80
N ASP A 160 7.81 -16.25 16.85
CA ASP A 160 8.22 -17.32 15.94
C ASP A 160 8.67 -16.76 14.58
N TYR A 161 7.98 -15.73 14.10
CA TYR A 161 8.21 -15.15 12.77
C TYR A 161 8.29 -13.63 12.80
N LEU A 162 9.21 -13.09 12.02
CA LEU A 162 9.25 -11.67 11.65
C LEU A 162 8.65 -11.51 10.25
N LEU A 163 7.74 -10.56 10.08
CA LEU A 163 7.15 -10.22 8.79
C LEU A 163 7.60 -8.83 8.35
N TYR A 164 8.03 -8.74 7.11
CA TYR A 164 8.40 -7.49 6.43
C TYR A 164 7.55 -7.33 5.19
N ALA A 165 7.09 -6.13 4.95
CA ALA A 165 6.46 -5.74 3.71
C ALA A 165 7.35 -4.78 2.95
N THR A 166 7.57 -5.01 1.66
CA THR A 166 8.37 -4.13 0.80
C THR A 166 7.54 -3.74 -0.42
N LEU A 167 7.43 -2.44 -0.66
CA LEU A 167 6.76 -1.87 -1.81
C LEU A 167 7.79 -1.35 -2.81
N THR A 168 7.70 -1.81 -4.06
CA THR A 168 8.56 -1.36 -5.16
C THR A 168 7.72 -0.96 -6.35
N SER A 169 8.25 -0.08 -7.22
CA SER A 169 7.61 0.27 -8.48
C SER A 169 8.59 0.34 -9.63
N GLY A 170 8.12 -0.07 -10.81
CA GLY A 170 8.79 0.09 -12.08
C GLY A 170 8.02 1.04 -12.99
N THR A 171 8.71 1.83 -13.82
CA THR A 171 8.06 2.74 -14.77
C THR A 171 8.56 2.49 -16.17
N THR A 172 7.64 2.20 -17.10
CA THR A 172 7.90 2.07 -18.52
C THR A 172 7.19 3.19 -19.28
N LYS A 173 7.92 3.89 -20.15
CA LYS A 173 7.38 4.98 -20.98
C LYS A 173 7.44 4.61 -22.45
N ARG A 174 6.32 4.84 -23.16
CA ARG A 174 6.25 4.69 -24.62
C ARG A 174 5.42 5.83 -25.20
N ASN A 175 6.04 6.69 -25.99
CA ASN A 175 5.43 7.89 -26.57
C ASN A 175 4.75 8.76 -25.49
N SER A 176 3.42 8.94 -25.58
CA SER A 176 2.61 9.72 -24.63
C SER A 176 2.01 8.88 -23.52
N SER A 177 2.32 7.59 -23.46
CA SER A 177 1.78 6.66 -22.46
C SER A 177 2.86 6.27 -21.47
N THR A 178 2.48 6.15 -20.22
CA THR A 178 3.34 5.68 -19.11
C THR A 178 2.63 4.53 -18.43
N GLN A 179 3.34 3.44 -18.20
CA GLN A 179 2.91 2.32 -17.39
C GLN A 179 3.72 2.30 -16.12
N ARG A 180 3.07 2.09 -15.00
CA ARG A 180 3.69 1.85 -13.70
C ARG A 180 3.26 0.49 -13.19
N ASP A 181 4.24 -0.30 -12.81
CA ASP A 181 4.07 -1.62 -12.22
C ASP A 181 4.40 -1.48 -10.74
N TYR A 182 3.45 -1.84 -9.88
CA TYR A 182 3.60 -1.82 -8.42
C TYR A 182 3.68 -3.24 -7.93
N LEU A 183 4.67 -3.51 -7.10
CA LEU A 183 4.90 -4.83 -6.51
C LEU A 183 4.95 -4.70 -5.00
N LEU A 184 4.04 -5.39 -4.32
CA LEU A 184 4.07 -5.59 -2.87
C LEU A 184 4.62 -6.99 -2.59
N THR A 185 5.64 -7.05 -1.76
CA THR A 185 6.28 -8.28 -1.33
C THR A 185 6.17 -8.42 0.17
N LEU A 186 5.68 -9.56 0.64
CA LEU A 186 5.76 -10.00 2.03
C LEU A 186 6.89 -11.01 2.18
N GLU A 187 7.77 -10.77 3.13
CA GLU A 187 8.86 -11.68 3.50
C GLU A 187 8.71 -12.05 4.97
N MET A 188 8.53 -13.34 5.22
CA MET A 188 8.36 -13.90 6.55
C MET A 188 9.59 -14.72 6.92
N VAL A 189 10.26 -14.37 8.01
CA VAL A 189 11.50 -14.98 8.47
C VAL A 189 11.26 -15.70 9.79
N ASN A 190 11.63 -16.96 9.85
CA ASN A 190 11.62 -17.75 11.07
C ASN A 190 12.81 -17.35 11.97
N VAL A 191 12.51 -16.91 13.21
CA VAL A 191 13.54 -16.42 14.14
C VAL A 191 14.44 -17.52 14.69
N HIS A 192 13.97 -18.78 14.66
CA HIS A 192 14.71 -19.92 15.28
C HIS A 192 15.76 -20.52 14.35
N ASN A 193 15.50 -20.56 13.05
CA ASN A 193 16.37 -21.20 12.08
C ASN A 193 16.79 -20.31 10.90
N GLY A 194 16.28 -19.07 10.82
CA GLY A 194 16.59 -18.13 9.76
C GLY A 194 15.99 -18.49 8.38
N SER A 195 15.17 -19.54 8.28
CA SER A 195 14.47 -19.82 7.03
C SER A 195 13.44 -18.72 6.73
N TYR A 196 13.21 -18.46 5.45
CA TYR A 196 12.24 -17.44 5.06
C TYR A 196 11.30 -17.94 3.97
N ASP A 197 10.10 -17.36 3.94
CA ASP A 197 9.15 -17.47 2.85
C ASP A 197 8.83 -16.09 2.29
N LYS A 198 8.61 -16.01 0.97
CA LYS A 198 8.42 -14.76 0.26
C LYS A 198 7.28 -14.88 -0.74
N GLN A 199 6.32 -13.98 -0.64
CA GLN A 199 5.19 -13.89 -1.54
C GLN A 199 5.08 -12.49 -2.12
N SER A 200 4.63 -12.39 -3.36
CA SER A 200 4.51 -11.10 -4.04
C SER A 200 3.20 -11.01 -4.82
N SER A 201 2.67 -9.81 -4.87
CA SER A 201 1.55 -9.42 -5.74
C SER A 201 1.93 -8.20 -6.57
N GLU A 202 1.47 -8.16 -7.83
CA GLU A 202 1.79 -7.11 -8.79
C GLU A 202 0.50 -6.51 -9.36
N ILE A 203 0.46 -5.18 -9.45
CA ILE A 203 -0.60 -4.47 -10.16
C ILE A 203 -0.01 -3.47 -11.15
N ARG A 204 -0.63 -3.33 -12.32
CA ARG A 204 -0.17 -2.44 -13.39
C ARG A 204 -1.15 -1.31 -13.60
N LYS A 205 -0.65 -0.08 -13.61
CA LYS A 205 -1.41 1.13 -13.83
C LYS A 205 -0.93 1.86 -15.09
N GLY A 206 -1.84 2.10 -16.01
CA GLY A 206 -1.56 2.80 -17.27
C GLY A 206 -2.02 4.25 -17.23
N TYR A 207 -1.19 5.17 -17.74
CA TYR A 207 -1.48 6.60 -17.86
C TYR A 207 -1.37 7.04 -19.30
N HIS A 208 -2.38 7.75 -19.78
CA HIS A 208 -2.42 8.31 -21.11
C HIS A 208 -2.60 9.83 -21.03
N LYS A 209 -1.77 10.58 -21.73
CA LYS A 209 -1.87 12.05 -21.74
C LYS A 209 -3.08 12.57 -22.52
N THR A 210 -3.66 11.76 -23.41
CA THR A 210 -4.80 12.14 -24.23
C THR A 210 -5.81 11.01 -24.29
N ALA A 211 -7.12 11.37 -24.45
CA ALA A 211 -8.19 10.39 -24.64
C ALA A 211 -7.94 9.51 -25.90
N MET A 212 -7.31 10.06 -26.94
CA MET A 212 -6.96 9.33 -28.18
C MET A 212 -5.84 8.29 -27.89
N GLY A 213 -4.89 8.61 -27.02
CA GLY A 213 -3.84 7.66 -26.60
C GLY A 213 -4.41 6.47 -25.83
N GLN A 214 -5.45 6.70 -25.03
CA GLN A 214 -6.19 5.63 -24.36
C GLN A 214 -6.87 4.70 -25.39
N TYR A 215 -7.53 5.26 -26.37
CA TYR A 215 -8.24 4.49 -27.41
C TYR A 215 -7.30 3.62 -28.26
N TRP A 216 -6.11 4.12 -28.63
CA TRP A 216 -5.13 3.39 -29.44
C TRP A 216 -4.34 2.31 -28.69
N ASN A 217 -4.13 2.49 -27.39
CA ASN A 217 -3.32 1.57 -26.58
C ASN A 217 -4.16 0.60 -25.74
N TYR A 218 -5.44 0.86 -25.55
CA TYR A 218 -6.36 0.01 -24.82
C TYR A 218 -7.36 -0.61 -25.77
N ASN A 219 -7.24 -1.89 -26.03
CA ASN A 219 -8.25 -2.64 -26.78
C ASN A 219 -9.17 -3.38 -25.78
N PRO A 220 -10.40 -2.87 -25.52
CA PRO A 220 -11.32 -3.47 -24.56
C PRO A 220 -11.84 -4.86 -24.98
N PHE A 221 -11.54 -5.27 -26.23
CA PHE A 221 -12.01 -6.55 -26.79
C PHE A 221 -10.92 -7.65 -26.82
N LYS A 222 -9.69 -7.37 -26.38
CA LYS A 222 -8.70 -8.41 -26.13
C LYS A 222 -8.86 -8.91 -24.69
N ARG A 223 -9.68 -9.93 -24.54
CA ARG A 223 -9.63 -10.84 -23.41
C ARG A 223 -8.59 -11.93 -23.67
#